data_686fe1f798948e44c02827fb0f5bb9a0
#
_entry.id   686fe1f798948e44c02827fb0f5bb9a0
#
_cell.length_a   1.000
_cell.length_b   1.000
_cell.length_c   1.000
_cell.angle_alpha   90.00
_cell.angle_beta   90.00
_cell.angle_gamma   90.00
#
_symmetry.space_group_name_H-M   'P 1'
#
loop_
_entity.id
_entity.type
_entity.pdbx_description
1 polymer ?
#
loop_
_entity_poly.entity_id
_entity_poly.type
_entity_poly.pdbx_seq_one_letter_code
_entity_poly.pdbx_strand_id
1 'polypeptide(L)'
;MPRVPYDPKLLSAIVDRINVGVFVVDRDMHVLVWNYFMESHSGRATDEVVGHDLFEAFPELPKKWLERKIRSVFILRNFAFTSWEHRPYLFRFRHNRPITGGADYMHQSCTFQPILAQNGEVEAVCVSIFDVTDTSMYHNRLQATLAELREMSFCDELTGLFNRRHIEHHLQREFSRFKRYGSALSLLMFDVDEFKAINDVHGHLVGDEILREVAKRAQSCVRGTDFVGRYGGEEFVVVLTNTRCKGAMVLAERIRVAIGSTPVECDQAKVPVTVSVGVAEAEAAAMQRHEALIQCADTALYESKRAGKNCVTIYDEHPNAANG
;
A
#
# COMPACT_ATOMS: atom_id res chain seq x y z
N MET A 1 12.25 4.79 50.71
CA MET A 1 10.92 5.43 50.82
C MET A 1 10.03 4.48 51.64
N PRO A 2 9.31 4.94 52.67
CA PRO A 2 8.40 4.08 53.43
C PRO A 2 7.31 3.58 52.46
N ARG A 3 7.14 2.26 52.36
CA ARG A 3 6.00 1.65 51.64
C ARG A 3 4.75 2.00 52.44
N VAL A 4 3.89 2.84 51.87
CA VAL A 4 2.54 3.04 52.41
C VAL A 4 1.84 1.66 52.36
N PRO A 5 1.31 1.15 53.50
CA PRO A 5 0.59 -0.14 53.47
C PRO A 5 -0.69 0.07 52.66
N TYR A 6 -0.73 -0.49 51.43
CA TYR A 6 -1.95 -0.49 50.63
C TYR A 6 -2.95 -1.49 51.24
N ASP A 7 -4.18 -1.02 51.42
CA ASP A 7 -5.29 -1.91 51.81
C ASP A 7 -5.55 -2.92 50.67
N PRO A 8 -5.40 -4.23 50.89
CA PRO A 8 -5.68 -5.25 49.86
C PRO A 8 -7.10 -5.16 49.31
N LYS A 9 -8.08 -4.74 50.12
CA LYS A 9 -9.47 -4.53 49.64
C LYS A 9 -9.60 -3.38 48.65
N LEU A 10 -8.85 -2.30 48.88
CA LEU A 10 -8.83 -1.18 47.98
C LEU A 10 -8.19 -1.55 46.61
N LEU A 11 -7.11 -2.33 46.65
CA LEU A 11 -6.44 -2.80 45.42
C LEU A 11 -7.37 -3.72 44.61
N SER A 12 -8.04 -4.68 45.27
CA SER A 12 -9.04 -5.51 44.60
C SER A 12 -10.16 -4.68 43.99
N ALA A 13 -10.72 -3.73 44.72
CA ALA A 13 -11.78 -2.86 44.23
C ALA A 13 -11.34 -1.98 43.05
N ILE A 14 -10.06 -1.55 42.97
CA ILE A 14 -9.51 -0.83 41.85
C ILE A 14 -9.44 -1.74 40.63
N VAL A 15 -8.87 -2.94 40.76
CA VAL A 15 -8.74 -3.92 39.67
C VAL A 15 -10.11 -4.31 39.11
N ASP A 16 -11.12 -4.42 39.97
CA ASP A 16 -12.48 -4.73 39.54
C ASP A 16 -13.19 -3.58 38.80
N ARG A 17 -12.81 -2.33 39.08
CA ARG A 17 -13.50 -1.16 38.52
C ARG A 17 -12.80 -0.50 37.33
N ILE A 18 -11.60 -0.91 37.00
CA ILE A 18 -10.92 -0.41 35.80
C ILE A 18 -11.63 -0.91 34.52
N ASN A 19 -11.72 -0.05 33.51
CA ASN A 19 -12.28 -0.41 32.19
C ASN A 19 -11.24 -1.14 31.32
N VAL A 20 -10.58 -2.14 31.88
CA VAL A 20 -9.56 -3.00 31.26
C VAL A 20 -9.81 -4.42 31.71
N GLY A 21 -9.85 -5.37 30.79
CA GLY A 21 -9.91 -6.77 31.14
C GLY A 21 -8.59 -7.21 31.79
N VAL A 22 -8.65 -7.76 32.97
CA VAL A 22 -7.48 -8.29 33.71
C VAL A 22 -7.75 -9.72 34.12
N PHE A 23 -6.88 -10.61 33.71
CA PHE A 23 -6.83 -11.95 34.26
C PHE A 23 -5.38 -12.37 34.54
N VAL A 24 -5.19 -13.24 35.50
CA VAL A 24 -3.87 -13.76 35.90
C VAL A 24 -3.90 -15.26 35.77
N VAL A 25 -2.84 -15.85 35.22
CA VAL A 25 -2.70 -17.31 35.15
C VAL A 25 -1.36 -17.76 35.70
N ASP A 26 -1.36 -18.96 36.29
CA ASP A 26 -0.15 -19.66 36.73
C ASP A 26 0.55 -20.39 35.57
N ARG A 27 1.60 -21.18 35.89
CA ARG A 27 2.35 -21.98 34.92
C ARG A 27 1.55 -23.08 34.24
N ASP A 28 0.54 -23.57 34.92
CA ASP A 28 -0.33 -24.68 34.52
C ASP A 28 -1.61 -24.18 33.83
N MET A 29 -1.69 -22.85 33.61
CA MET A 29 -2.82 -22.15 32.97
C MET A 29 -4.08 -22.08 33.81
N HIS A 30 -3.98 -22.29 35.13
CA HIS A 30 -5.10 -22.03 36.03
C HIS A 30 -5.27 -20.53 36.24
N VAL A 31 -6.51 -20.09 36.25
CA VAL A 31 -6.86 -18.69 36.43
C VAL A 31 -6.79 -18.33 37.89
N LEU A 32 -5.98 -17.36 38.27
CA LEU A 32 -5.82 -16.85 39.63
C LEU A 32 -6.62 -15.58 39.91
N VAL A 33 -6.81 -14.75 38.90
CA VAL A 33 -7.57 -13.49 38.96
C VAL A 33 -8.43 -13.35 37.71
N TRP A 34 -9.66 -12.89 37.91
CA TRP A 34 -10.61 -12.62 36.84
C TRP A 34 -11.45 -11.41 37.27
N ASN A 35 -11.19 -10.22 36.69
CA ASN A 35 -11.83 -9.01 37.16
C ASN A 35 -13.24 -8.82 36.57
N TYR A 36 -13.98 -7.86 37.11
CA TYR A 36 -15.36 -7.57 36.69
C TYR A 36 -15.51 -7.28 35.19
N PHE A 37 -14.53 -6.63 34.55
CA PHE A 37 -14.55 -6.43 33.11
C PHE A 37 -14.61 -7.78 32.36
N MET A 38 -13.76 -8.71 32.76
CA MET A 38 -13.73 -10.06 32.18
C MET A 38 -15.02 -10.82 32.41
N GLU A 39 -15.55 -10.75 33.63
CA GLU A 39 -16.83 -11.35 33.98
C GLU A 39 -17.98 -10.81 33.13
N SER A 40 -18.11 -9.48 33.07
CA SER A 40 -19.23 -8.81 32.39
C SER A 40 -19.23 -9.03 30.86
N HIS A 41 -18.04 -9.18 30.24
CA HIS A 41 -17.93 -9.35 28.80
C HIS A 41 -17.87 -10.81 28.34
N SER A 42 -17.39 -11.73 29.21
CA SER A 42 -17.40 -13.16 28.92
C SER A 42 -18.74 -13.82 29.21
N GLY A 43 -19.52 -13.23 30.15
CA GLY A 43 -20.75 -13.82 30.69
C GLY A 43 -20.51 -14.97 31.64
N ARG A 44 -19.27 -15.15 32.12
CA ARG A 44 -18.90 -16.16 33.10
C ARG A 44 -18.52 -15.51 34.42
N ALA A 45 -19.12 -15.98 35.49
CA ALA A 45 -18.87 -15.49 36.83
C ALA A 45 -17.43 -15.81 37.28
N THR A 46 -16.87 -14.95 38.13
CA THR A 46 -15.50 -15.09 38.62
C THR A 46 -15.28 -16.43 39.37
N ASP A 47 -16.25 -16.91 40.13
CA ASP A 47 -16.21 -18.20 40.86
C ASP A 47 -16.26 -19.42 39.92
N GLU A 48 -16.76 -19.27 38.70
CA GLU A 48 -16.76 -20.34 37.69
C GLU A 48 -15.41 -20.45 36.95
N VAL A 49 -14.58 -19.42 37.01
CA VAL A 49 -13.35 -19.33 36.22
C VAL A 49 -12.11 -19.43 37.09
N VAL A 50 -12.08 -18.78 38.25
CA VAL A 50 -10.91 -18.78 39.14
C VAL A 50 -10.68 -20.17 39.74
N GLY A 51 -9.43 -20.63 39.67
CA GLY A 51 -9.02 -21.97 40.09
C GLY A 51 -9.14 -23.06 39.02
N HIS A 52 -9.72 -22.76 37.86
CA HIS A 52 -9.88 -23.69 36.73
C HIS A 52 -8.89 -23.41 35.61
N ASP A 53 -8.65 -24.43 34.77
CA ASP A 53 -7.84 -24.26 33.55
C ASP A 53 -8.54 -23.29 32.58
N LEU A 54 -7.78 -22.30 32.12
CA LEU A 54 -8.27 -21.25 31.18
C LEU A 54 -8.87 -21.83 29.91
N PHE A 55 -8.31 -22.92 29.38
CA PHE A 55 -8.75 -23.52 28.12
C PHE A 55 -9.91 -24.51 28.31
N GLU A 56 -10.13 -25.00 29.51
CA GLU A 56 -11.35 -25.71 29.85
C GLU A 56 -12.52 -24.75 30.03
N ALA A 57 -12.26 -23.61 30.67
CA ALA A 57 -13.25 -22.55 30.82
C ALA A 57 -13.61 -21.90 29.46
N PHE A 58 -12.63 -21.73 28.57
CA PHE A 58 -12.80 -21.07 27.25
C PHE A 58 -12.19 -21.90 26.13
N PRO A 59 -12.86 -22.96 25.66
CA PRO A 59 -12.35 -23.84 24.59
C PRO A 59 -12.13 -23.16 23.24
N GLU A 60 -12.79 -22.01 23.00
CA GLU A 60 -12.67 -21.21 21.78
C GLU A 60 -11.35 -20.42 21.68
N LEU A 61 -10.60 -20.33 22.78
CA LEU A 61 -9.31 -19.62 22.77
C LEU A 61 -8.29 -20.34 21.90
N PRO A 62 -7.39 -19.60 21.24
CA PRO A 62 -6.33 -20.17 20.39
C PRO A 62 -5.24 -20.83 21.27
N LYS A 63 -5.52 -21.99 21.86
CA LYS A 63 -4.72 -22.66 22.88
C LYS A 63 -3.23 -22.68 22.57
N LYS A 64 -2.81 -23.25 21.42
CA LYS A 64 -1.40 -23.37 21.04
C LYS A 64 -0.66 -22.03 20.96
N TRP A 65 -1.34 -20.99 20.51
CA TRP A 65 -0.77 -19.66 20.37
C TRP A 65 -0.67 -18.97 21.73
N LEU A 66 -1.75 -18.96 22.50
CA LEU A 66 -1.82 -18.27 23.79
C LEU A 66 -0.89 -18.92 24.82
N GLU A 67 -0.89 -20.22 24.91
CA GLU A 67 0.01 -20.98 25.77
C GLU A 67 1.49 -20.68 25.46
N ARG A 68 1.88 -20.69 24.18
CA ARG A 68 3.24 -20.34 23.78
C ARG A 68 3.59 -18.89 24.14
N LYS A 69 2.63 -17.96 24.02
CA LYS A 69 2.82 -16.56 24.38
C LYS A 69 3.04 -16.39 25.88
N ILE A 70 2.20 -17.00 26.70
CA ILE A 70 2.31 -16.98 28.16
C ILE A 70 3.61 -17.66 28.61
N ARG A 71 3.93 -18.85 28.10
CA ARG A 71 5.19 -19.56 28.40
C ARG A 71 6.42 -18.74 28.04
N SER A 72 6.38 -17.95 26.96
CA SER A 72 7.50 -17.06 26.62
C SER A 72 7.75 -16.00 27.68
N VAL A 73 6.72 -15.50 28.35
CA VAL A 73 6.86 -14.55 29.47
C VAL A 73 7.50 -15.23 30.70
N PHE A 74 7.11 -16.46 31.01
CA PHE A 74 7.75 -17.24 32.08
C PHE A 74 9.25 -17.50 31.84
N ILE A 75 9.63 -17.80 30.58
CA ILE A 75 11.01 -18.12 30.21
C ILE A 75 11.89 -16.87 30.11
N LEU A 76 11.38 -15.85 29.41
CA LEU A 76 12.15 -14.64 29.12
C LEU A 76 12.12 -13.60 30.24
N ARG A 77 11.22 -13.79 31.23
CA ARG A 77 11.00 -12.85 32.35
C ARG A 77 10.74 -11.43 31.90
N ASN A 78 10.15 -11.26 30.73
CA ASN A 78 9.88 -9.98 30.08
C ASN A 78 8.42 -9.93 29.60
N PHE A 79 7.90 -8.74 29.41
CA PHE A 79 6.54 -8.57 28.89
C PHE A 79 6.43 -9.00 27.41
N ALA A 80 5.24 -9.40 27.02
CA ALA A 80 4.87 -9.61 25.65
C ALA A 80 3.58 -8.85 25.33
N PHE A 81 3.32 -8.57 24.07
CA PHE A 81 2.10 -7.89 23.66
C PHE A 81 1.56 -8.48 22.34
N THR A 82 0.29 -8.20 22.06
CA THR A 82 -0.31 -8.41 20.75
C THR A 82 -1.27 -7.25 20.46
N SER A 83 -1.26 -6.77 19.21
CA SER A 83 -2.18 -5.74 18.75
C SER A 83 -3.35 -6.35 17.98
N TRP A 84 -4.45 -5.61 17.89
CA TRP A 84 -5.61 -5.94 17.08
C TRP A 84 -5.29 -6.13 15.58
N GLU A 85 -4.23 -5.49 15.07
CA GLU A 85 -3.77 -5.63 13.68
C GLU A 85 -3.32 -7.06 13.37
N HIS A 86 -2.64 -7.72 14.31
CA HIS A 86 -2.19 -9.11 14.15
C HIS A 86 -3.27 -10.11 14.53
N ARG A 87 -4.07 -9.78 15.55
CA ARG A 87 -5.18 -10.59 16.03
C ARG A 87 -6.29 -9.67 16.53
N PRO A 88 -7.42 -9.60 15.85
CA PRO A 88 -8.48 -8.64 16.16
C PRO A 88 -8.98 -8.74 17.60
N TYR A 89 -9.06 -9.95 18.15
CA TYR A 89 -9.48 -10.22 19.53
C TYR A 89 -8.82 -11.49 20.07
N LEU A 90 -8.68 -11.56 21.38
CA LEU A 90 -8.35 -12.79 22.12
C LEU A 90 -9.63 -13.51 22.52
N PHE A 91 -10.56 -12.80 23.14
CA PHE A 91 -11.91 -13.27 23.47
C PHE A 91 -12.94 -12.63 22.54
N ARG A 92 -13.97 -13.37 22.16
CA ARG A 92 -15.07 -12.85 21.32
C ARG A 92 -16.06 -12.05 22.18
N PHE A 93 -15.60 -10.97 22.78
CA PHE A 93 -16.46 -10.08 23.54
C PHE A 93 -17.36 -9.26 22.62
N ARG A 94 -18.66 -9.24 22.92
CA ARG A 94 -19.57 -8.28 22.28
C ARG A 94 -19.35 -6.91 22.91
N HIS A 95 -19.37 -5.88 22.12
CA HIS A 95 -19.29 -4.54 22.67
C HIS A 95 -20.67 -4.01 23.05
N ASN A 96 -20.75 -3.27 24.16
CA ASN A 96 -22.00 -2.73 24.72
C ASN A 96 -22.33 -1.34 24.18
N ARG A 97 -21.71 -0.88 23.08
CA ARG A 97 -21.92 0.45 22.54
C ARG A 97 -22.92 0.42 21.39
N PRO A 98 -23.76 1.48 21.21
CA PRO A 98 -24.59 1.60 20.02
C PRO A 98 -23.68 1.64 18.78
N ILE A 99 -23.81 0.64 17.93
CA ILE A 99 -22.94 0.43 16.79
C ILE A 99 -23.32 1.37 15.68
N THR A 100 -22.40 2.23 15.31
CA THR A 100 -22.48 3.01 14.06
C THR A 100 -21.52 2.48 12.99
N GLY A 101 -21.03 1.25 13.10
CA GLY A 101 -20.15 0.70 12.08
C GLY A 101 -19.54 -0.66 12.38
N GLY A 102 -20.06 -1.69 11.80
CA GLY A 102 -19.39 -2.82 11.15
C GLY A 102 -18.51 -3.80 11.94
N ALA A 103 -18.35 -3.71 13.25
CA ALA A 103 -17.60 -4.71 14.02
C ALA A 103 -18.54 -5.50 14.92
N ASP A 104 -18.63 -6.82 14.75
CA ASP A 104 -19.48 -7.69 15.58
C ASP A 104 -18.88 -7.91 16.98
N TYR A 105 -17.57 -7.80 17.11
CA TYR A 105 -16.82 -8.06 18.33
C TYR A 105 -15.85 -6.92 18.65
N MET A 106 -15.58 -6.77 19.96
CA MET A 106 -14.59 -5.83 20.49
C MET A 106 -13.19 -6.13 19.92
N HIS A 107 -12.54 -5.15 19.30
CA HIS A 107 -11.12 -5.26 18.95
C HIS A 107 -10.26 -5.08 20.19
N GLN A 108 -9.27 -5.94 20.35
CA GLN A 108 -8.49 -6.04 21.57
C GLN A 108 -7.00 -5.90 21.33
N SER A 109 -6.33 -5.14 22.19
CA SER A 109 -4.87 -5.21 22.36
C SER A 109 -4.58 -5.82 23.71
N CYS A 110 -3.65 -6.79 23.75
CA CYS A 110 -3.34 -7.51 24.97
C CYS A 110 -1.88 -7.33 25.35
N THR A 111 -1.61 -7.13 26.63
CA THR A 111 -0.26 -7.17 27.22
C THR A 111 -0.17 -8.33 28.19
N PHE A 112 0.99 -8.99 28.21
CA PHE A 112 1.31 -10.13 29.06
C PHE A 112 2.49 -9.74 29.95
N GLN A 113 2.31 -9.62 31.23
CA GLN A 113 3.30 -9.11 32.18
C GLN A 113 3.65 -10.15 33.22
N PRO A 114 4.96 -10.40 33.50
CA PRO A 114 5.35 -11.32 34.55
C PRO A 114 5.05 -10.74 35.92
N ILE A 115 4.45 -11.55 36.80
CA ILE A 115 4.36 -11.30 38.24
C ILE A 115 5.50 -12.08 38.91
N LEU A 116 6.38 -11.34 39.59
CA LEU A 116 7.58 -11.91 40.21
C LEU A 116 7.33 -12.24 41.65
N ALA A 117 7.73 -13.45 42.05
CA ALA A 117 7.84 -13.87 43.44
C ALA A 117 9.01 -13.17 44.17
N GLN A 118 9.11 -13.28 45.49
CA GLN A 118 10.21 -12.67 46.26
C GLN A 118 11.60 -13.16 45.88
N ASN A 119 11.72 -14.36 45.31
CA ASN A 119 12.97 -14.96 44.83
C ASN A 119 13.35 -14.47 43.43
N GLY A 120 12.54 -13.57 42.79
CA GLY A 120 12.76 -13.05 41.44
C GLY A 120 12.34 -13.98 40.32
N GLU A 121 11.73 -15.13 40.63
CA GLU A 121 11.13 -16.00 39.60
C GLU A 121 9.73 -15.51 39.21
N VAL A 122 9.31 -15.84 37.98
CA VAL A 122 7.95 -15.54 37.55
C VAL A 122 6.99 -16.55 38.17
N GLU A 123 6.12 -16.07 39.02
CA GLU A 123 5.09 -16.85 39.70
C GLU A 123 3.83 -16.98 38.85
N ALA A 124 3.44 -15.90 38.19
CA ALA A 124 2.24 -15.84 37.36
C ALA A 124 2.41 -14.85 36.22
N VAL A 125 1.48 -14.87 35.29
CA VAL A 125 1.41 -13.90 34.19
C VAL A 125 0.08 -13.15 34.26
N CYS A 126 0.17 -11.83 34.41
CA CYS A 126 -0.96 -10.92 34.30
C CYS A 126 -1.21 -10.57 32.84
N VAL A 127 -2.42 -10.79 32.36
CA VAL A 127 -2.86 -10.41 31.03
C VAL A 127 -3.85 -9.26 31.10
N SER A 128 -3.51 -8.14 30.48
CA SER A 128 -4.41 -6.99 30.39
C SER A 128 -4.98 -6.88 28.97
N ILE A 129 -6.29 -6.72 28.85
CA ILE A 129 -7.03 -6.62 27.60
C ILE A 129 -7.63 -5.21 27.50
N PHE A 130 -7.21 -4.49 26.48
CA PHE A 130 -7.70 -3.15 26.18
C PHE A 130 -8.70 -3.19 25.04
N ASP A 131 -9.86 -2.57 25.24
CA ASP A 131 -10.81 -2.29 24.16
C ASP A 131 -10.24 -1.18 23.26
N VAL A 132 -9.86 -1.54 22.06
CA VAL A 132 -9.32 -0.63 21.04
C VAL A 132 -10.25 -0.55 19.81
N THR A 133 -11.53 -0.89 19.98
CA THR A 133 -12.52 -0.93 18.90
C THR A 133 -12.62 0.43 18.22
N ASP A 134 -12.78 1.52 18.96
CA ASP A 134 -12.86 2.86 18.42
C ASP A 134 -11.57 3.22 17.64
N THR A 135 -10.41 2.93 18.23
CA THR A 135 -9.10 3.20 17.59
C THR A 135 -8.96 2.46 16.28
N SER A 136 -9.34 1.18 16.24
CA SER A 136 -9.27 0.36 15.04
C SER A 136 -10.24 0.85 13.95
N MET A 137 -11.45 1.27 14.33
CA MET A 137 -12.44 1.83 13.40
C MET A 137 -11.97 3.15 12.81
N TYR A 138 -11.43 4.06 13.64
CA TYR A 138 -10.86 5.33 13.15
C TYR A 138 -9.66 5.09 12.23
N HIS A 139 -8.78 4.15 12.57
CA HIS A 139 -7.65 3.77 11.73
C HIS A 139 -8.12 3.28 10.36
N ASN A 140 -9.06 2.34 10.32
CA ASN A 140 -9.60 1.79 9.08
C ASN A 140 -10.30 2.86 8.23
N ARG A 141 -11.07 3.75 8.86
CA ARG A 141 -11.72 4.86 8.18
C ARG A 141 -10.71 5.85 7.60
N LEU A 142 -9.67 6.18 8.36
CA LEU A 142 -8.60 7.04 7.88
C LEU A 142 -7.87 6.42 6.68
N GLN A 143 -7.55 5.12 6.74
CA GLN A 143 -6.92 4.42 5.62
C GLN A 143 -7.81 4.40 4.37
N ALA A 144 -9.13 4.17 4.54
CA ALA A 144 -10.08 4.22 3.43
C ALA A 144 -10.14 5.63 2.81
N THR A 145 -10.23 6.68 3.63
CA THR A 145 -10.27 8.07 3.15
C THR A 145 -8.95 8.46 2.45
N LEU A 146 -7.80 8.05 2.97
CA LEU A 146 -6.51 8.26 2.31
C LEU A 146 -6.41 7.53 0.98
N ALA A 147 -6.97 6.31 0.88
CA ALA A 147 -7.05 5.57 -0.37
C ALA A 147 -7.94 6.29 -1.39
N GLU A 148 -9.11 6.79 -0.97
CA GLU A 148 -10.01 7.60 -1.81
C GLU A 148 -9.32 8.89 -2.30
N LEU A 149 -8.62 9.60 -1.42
CA LEU A 149 -7.88 10.81 -1.78
C LEU A 149 -6.74 10.51 -2.77
N ARG A 150 -6.01 9.40 -2.59
CA ARG A 150 -4.99 8.94 -3.55
C ARG A 150 -5.60 8.54 -4.89
N GLU A 151 -6.78 7.91 -4.87
CA GLU A 151 -7.52 7.62 -6.10
C GLU A 151 -8.00 8.88 -6.83
N MET A 152 -8.26 9.96 -6.12
CA MET A 152 -8.62 11.27 -6.68
C MET A 152 -7.39 12.06 -7.16
N SER A 153 -6.17 11.64 -6.80
CA SER A 153 -4.95 12.27 -7.32
C SER A 153 -4.85 12.02 -8.82
N PHE A 154 -4.69 13.09 -9.59
CA PHE A 154 -4.52 13.03 -11.05
C PHE A 154 -3.07 12.84 -11.47
N CYS A 155 -2.14 13.05 -10.56
CA CYS A 155 -0.70 13.04 -10.81
C CYS A 155 0.01 11.84 -10.17
N ASP A 156 1.10 11.44 -10.80
CA ASP A 156 2.08 10.51 -10.24
C ASP A 156 2.92 11.22 -9.18
N GLU A 157 3.03 10.65 -8.00
CA GLU A 157 3.70 11.28 -6.84
C GLU A 157 5.20 11.52 -7.06
N LEU A 158 5.87 10.69 -7.86
CA LEU A 158 7.30 10.82 -8.11
C LEU A 158 7.62 11.90 -9.14
N THR A 159 6.87 11.90 -10.24
CA THR A 159 7.21 12.70 -11.43
C THR A 159 6.38 13.99 -11.56
N GLY A 160 5.24 14.09 -10.87
CA GLY A 160 4.29 15.18 -10.99
C GLY A 160 3.50 15.20 -12.30
N LEU A 161 3.79 14.27 -13.23
CA LEU A 161 3.01 14.08 -14.45
C LEU A 161 1.65 13.44 -14.15
N PHE A 162 0.75 13.40 -15.13
CA PHE A 162 -0.48 12.63 -14.97
C PHE A 162 -0.17 11.15 -14.71
N ASN A 163 -0.93 10.55 -13.80
CA ASN A 163 -0.83 9.12 -13.56
C ASN A 163 -1.55 8.32 -14.66
N ARG A 164 -1.32 7.02 -14.69
CA ARG A 164 -1.90 6.10 -15.67
C ARG A 164 -3.42 6.25 -15.79
N ARG A 165 -4.13 6.28 -14.64
CA ARG A 165 -5.60 6.36 -14.60
C ARG A 165 -6.11 7.64 -15.28
N HIS A 166 -5.47 8.76 -14.98
CA HIS A 166 -5.86 10.05 -15.56
C HIS A 166 -5.61 10.08 -17.07
N ILE A 167 -4.46 9.57 -17.54
CA ILE A 167 -4.13 9.44 -18.95
C ILE A 167 -5.14 8.55 -19.69
N GLU A 168 -5.47 7.37 -19.14
CA GLU A 168 -6.47 6.47 -19.74
C GLU A 168 -7.85 7.13 -19.85
N HIS A 169 -8.27 7.86 -18.82
CA HIS A 169 -9.53 8.59 -18.85
C HIS A 169 -9.53 9.71 -19.92
N HIS A 170 -8.44 10.47 -20.03
CA HIS A 170 -8.30 11.48 -21.08
C HIS A 170 -8.27 10.86 -22.48
N LEU A 171 -7.50 9.81 -22.67
CA LEU A 171 -7.43 9.08 -23.92
C LEU A 171 -8.81 8.56 -24.36
N GLN A 172 -9.59 7.99 -23.46
CA GLN A 172 -10.95 7.52 -23.71
C GLN A 172 -11.85 8.66 -24.21
N ARG A 173 -11.76 9.83 -23.58
CA ARG A 173 -12.53 11.02 -24.00
C ARG A 173 -12.12 11.51 -25.38
N GLU A 174 -10.82 11.65 -25.63
CA GLU A 174 -10.31 12.13 -26.92
C GLU A 174 -10.55 11.11 -28.04
N PHE A 175 -10.50 9.80 -27.74
CA PHE A 175 -10.86 8.74 -28.66
C PHE A 175 -12.36 8.80 -29.02
N SER A 176 -13.23 9.08 -28.07
CA SER A 176 -14.67 9.30 -28.33
C SER A 176 -14.91 10.52 -29.22
N ARG A 177 -14.13 11.61 -29.03
CA ARG A 177 -14.17 12.79 -29.91
C ARG A 177 -13.65 12.47 -31.32
N PHE A 178 -12.54 11.74 -31.41
CA PHE A 178 -12.01 11.25 -32.67
C PHE A 178 -13.05 10.45 -33.47
N LYS A 179 -13.72 9.48 -32.83
CA LYS A 179 -14.78 8.66 -33.46
C LYS A 179 -15.96 9.49 -33.91
N ARG A 180 -16.32 10.57 -33.21
CA ARG A 180 -17.48 11.40 -33.50
C ARG A 180 -17.20 12.48 -34.57
N TYR A 181 -16.02 13.08 -34.51
CA TYR A 181 -15.71 14.28 -35.30
C TYR A 181 -14.63 14.05 -36.36
N GLY A 182 -13.96 12.91 -36.39
CA GLY A 182 -12.86 12.61 -37.31
C GLY A 182 -11.59 13.42 -37.07
N SER A 183 -11.42 14.04 -35.90
CA SER A 183 -10.22 14.78 -35.53
C SER A 183 -9.03 13.83 -35.36
N ALA A 184 -7.84 14.20 -35.81
CA ALA A 184 -6.67 13.35 -35.65
C ALA A 184 -6.32 13.13 -34.19
N LEU A 185 -5.92 11.90 -33.83
CA LEU A 185 -5.48 11.53 -32.50
C LEU A 185 -4.28 10.60 -32.64
N SER A 186 -3.18 10.91 -31.94
CA SER A 186 -2.00 10.05 -31.89
C SER A 186 -1.58 9.80 -30.45
N LEU A 187 -0.89 8.70 -30.24
CA LEU A 187 -0.33 8.28 -28.98
C LEU A 187 1.15 7.99 -29.12
N LEU A 188 1.95 8.50 -28.19
CA LEU A 188 3.33 8.06 -28.01
C LEU A 188 3.41 7.25 -26.74
N MET A 189 4.13 6.15 -26.78
CA MET A 189 4.58 5.42 -25.61
C MET A 189 6.10 5.38 -25.63
N PHE A 190 6.74 5.71 -24.52
CA PHE A 190 8.20 5.66 -24.44
C PHE A 190 8.67 5.13 -23.07
N ASP A 191 9.85 4.57 -23.07
CA ASP A 191 10.42 3.87 -21.91
C ASP A 191 11.91 4.21 -21.81
N VAL A 192 12.39 4.31 -20.58
CA VAL A 192 13.80 4.61 -20.31
C VAL A 192 14.67 3.38 -20.58
N ASP A 193 15.57 3.52 -21.54
CA ASP A 193 16.45 2.43 -21.95
C ASP A 193 17.36 1.98 -20.79
N GLU A 194 17.46 0.67 -20.57
CA GLU A 194 18.33 0.03 -19.56
C GLU A 194 18.07 0.51 -18.12
N PHE A 195 16.87 0.98 -17.80
CA PHE A 195 16.56 1.54 -16.48
C PHE A 195 16.87 0.60 -15.32
N LYS A 196 16.63 -0.70 -15.51
CA LYS A 196 17.00 -1.71 -14.51
C LYS A 196 18.50 -1.74 -14.26
N ALA A 197 19.33 -1.70 -15.32
CA ALA A 197 20.79 -1.70 -15.19
C ALA A 197 21.27 -0.42 -14.48
N ILE A 198 20.63 0.72 -14.74
CA ILE A 198 20.91 1.97 -14.04
C ILE A 198 20.61 1.82 -12.54
N ASN A 199 19.47 1.26 -12.16
CA ASN A 199 19.13 1.00 -10.78
C ASN A 199 20.09 0.03 -10.09
N ASP A 200 20.50 -1.03 -10.81
CA ASP A 200 21.42 -2.04 -10.28
C ASP A 200 22.82 -1.45 -10.01
N VAL A 201 23.26 -0.47 -10.80
CA VAL A 201 24.57 0.21 -10.66
C VAL A 201 24.54 1.37 -9.67
N HIS A 202 23.51 2.23 -9.73
CA HIS A 202 23.48 3.51 -9.03
C HIS A 202 22.48 3.55 -7.87
N GLY A 203 21.64 2.52 -7.72
CA GLY A 203 20.60 2.45 -6.70
C GLY A 203 19.29 3.14 -7.10
N HIS A 204 18.22 2.77 -6.41
CA HIS A 204 16.85 3.25 -6.72
C HIS A 204 16.66 4.76 -6.55
N LEU A 205 17.40 5.41 -5.63
CA LEU A 205 17.30 6.86 -5.44
C LEU A 205 17.75 7.64 -6.68
N VAL A 206 18.84 7.18 -7.32
CA VAL A 206 19.32 7.76 -8.59
C VAL A 206 18.32 7.47 -9.71
N GLY A 207 17.74 6.27 -9.74
CA GLY A 207 16.66 5.94 -10.68
C GLY A 207 15.46 6.88 -10.56
N ASP A 208 15.05 7.21 -9.34
CA ASP A 208 13.96 8.15 -9.07
C ASP A 208 14.30 9.57 -9.57
N GLU A 209 15.55 10.04 -9.40
CA GLU A 209 16.00 11.33 -9.93
C GLU A 209 15.98 11.34 -11.46
N ILE A 210 16.39 10.24 -12.10
CA ILE A 210 16.33 10.07 -13.55
C ILE A 210 14.89 10.15 -14.05
N LEU A 211 13.95 9.45 -13.40
CA LEU A 211 12.53 9.50 -13.78
C LEU A 211 11.95 10.91 -13.64
N ARG A 212 12.32 11.67 -12.61
CA ARG A 212 11.92 13.08 -12.45
C ARG A 212 12.46 13.97 -13.56
N GLU A 213 13.72 13.80 -13.94
CA GLU A 213 14.33 14.61 -14.99
C GLU A 213 13.79 14.24 -16.37
N VAL A 214 13.58 12.94 -16.66
CA VAL A 214 12.92 12.46 -17.88
C VAL A 214 11.52 13.06 -18.02
N ALA A 215 10.73 13.03 -16.94
CA ALA A 215 9.40 13.63 -16.87
C ALA A 215 9.44 15.13 -17.21
N LYS A 216 10.34 15.87 -16.57
CA LYS A 216 10.52 17.31 -16.77
C LYS A 216 10.91 17.65 -18.22
N ARG A 217 11.85 16.89 -18.82
CA ARG A 217 12.24 17.07 -20.22
C ARG A 217 11.10 16.76 -21.16
N ALA A 218 10.38 15.66 -20.95
CA ALA A 218 9.21 15.30 -21.75
C ALA A 218 8.11 16.37 -21.66
N GLN A 219 7.80 16.85 -20.45
CA GLN A 219 6.83 17.91 -20.20
C GLN A 219 7.19 19.20 -20.95
N SER A 220 8.47 19.57 -21.01
CA SER A 220 8.92 20.77 -21.72
C SER A 220 8.74 20.67 -23.24
N CYS A 221 8.61 19.48 -23.78
CA CYS A 221 8.42 19.22 -25.21
C CYS A 221 6.96 19.27 -25.66
N VAL A 222 5.98 19.11 -24.77
CA VAL A 222 4.56 19.03 -25.13
C VAL A 222 3.88 20.39 -25.07
N ARG A 223 2.74 20.51 -25.76
CA ARG A 223 1.89 21.72 -25.74
C ARG A 223 0.88 21.62 -24.61
N GLY A 224 0.28 22.73 -24.22
CA GLY A 224 -0.77 22.76 -23.20
C GLY A 224 -2.05 21.98 -23.56
N THR A 225 -2.22 21.60 -24.81
CA THR A 225 -3.33 20.76 -25.32
C THR A 225 -3.03 19.27 -25.30
N ASP A 226 -1.76 18.90 -25.12
CA ASP A 226 -1.30 17.52 -25.11
C ASP A 226 -1.19 17.03 -23.65
N PHE A 227 -1.36 15.74 -23.43
CA PHE A 227 -1.34 15.15 -22.09
C PHE A 227 -0.14 14.21 -21.99
N VAL A 228 0.72 14.44 -21.01
CA VAL A 228 1.84 13.55 -20.72
C VAL A 228 1.68 12.95 -19.34
N GLY A 229 1.94 11.65 -19.20
CA GLY A 229 1.81 10.93 -17.94
C GLY A 229 2.75 9.76 -17.82
N ARG A 230 2.93 9.30 -16.60
CA ARG A 230 3.65 8.07 -16.27
C ARG A 230 2.67 6.92 -16.30
N TYR A 231 2.95 5.92 -17.14
CA TYR A 231 2.06 4.81 -17.40
C TYR A 231 2.40 3.58 -16.54
N GLY A 232 3.67 3.36 -16.28
CA GLY A 232 4.20 2.27 -15.45
C GLY A 232 5.54 2.67 -14.85
N GLY A 233 6.31 1.74 -14.29
CA GLY A 233 7.58 1.98 -13.63
C GLY A 233 8.48 3.01 -14.31
N GLU A 234 8.96 2.69 -15.51
CA GLU A 234 9.83 3.54 -16.37
C GLU A 234 9.16 3.95 -17.68
N GLU A 235 7.85 3.67 -17.81
CA GLU A 235 7.06 3.90 -19.01
C GLU A 235 6.25 5.19 -18.92
N PHE A 236 6.23 5.94 -20.00
CA PHE A 236 5.54 7.21 -20.15
C PHE A 236 4.67 7.21 -21.39
N VAL A 237 3.58 7.98 -21.36
CA VAL A 237 2.64 8.12 -22.46
C VAL A 237 2.36 9.59 -22.75
N VAL A 238 2.25 9.93 -24.03
CA VAL A 238 1.79 11.25 -24.48
C VAL A 238 0.59 11.08 -25.41
N VAL A 239 -0.53 11.71 -25.05
CA VAL A 239 -1.74 11.79 -25.87
C VAL A 239 -1.73 13.08 -26.66
N LEU A 240 -1.75 12.98 -27.97
CA LEU A 240 -1.66 14.10 -28.92
C LEU A 240 -2.99 14.36 -29.60
N THR A 241 -3.65 15.43 -29.19
CA THR A 241 -4.92 15.85 -29.80
C THR A 241 -4.69 16.59 -31.12
N ASN A 242 -5.59 16.40 -32.10
CA ASN A 242 -5.52 17.03 -33.41
C ASN A 242 -4.16 16.88 -34.10
N THR A 243 -3.48 15.75 -33.89
CA THR A 243 -2.12 15.52 -34.40
C THR A 243 -2.09 14.17 -35.13
N ARG A 244 -1.64 14.18 -36.37
CA ARG A 244 -1.42 13.00 -37.21
C ARG A 244 -0.04 12.41 -36.96
N CYS A 245 0.19 11.19 -37.47
CA CYS A 245 1.43 10.43 -37.30
C CYS A 245 2.70 11.25 -37.62
N LYS A 246 2.73 12.02 -38.71
CA LYS A 246 3.88 12.89 -39.03
C LYS A 246 4.21 13.92 -37.95
N GLY A 247 3.19 14.55 -37.38
CA GLY A 247 3.37 15.49 -36.27
C GLY A 247 3.76 14.80 -34.97
N ALA A 248 3.21 13.63 -34.73
CA ALA A 248 3.54 12.79 -33.57
C ALA A 248 5.01 12.32 -33.62
N MET A 249 5.49 11.91 -34.79
CA MET A 249 6.90 11.55 -35.03
C MET A 249 7.87 12.70 -34.74
N VAL A 250 7.54 13.92 -35.15
CA VAL A 250 8.37 15.11 -34.87
C VAL A 250 8.47 15.36 -33.37
N LEU A 251 7.36 15.20 -32.64
CA LEU A 251 7.37 15.33 -31.15
C LEU A 251 8.14 14.18 -30.50
N ALA A 252 7.96 12.95 -30.97
CA ALA A 252 8.66 11.78 -30.44
C ALA A 252 10.19 11.95 -30.55
N GLU A 253 10.69 12.37 -31.72
CA GLU A 253 12.10 12.67 -31.92
C GLU A 253 12.57 13.84 -31.02
N ARG A 254 11.76 14.89 -30.87
CA ARG A 254 12.09 16.00 -29.98
C ARG A 254 12.23 15.52 -28.50
N ILE A 255 11.33 14.69 -28.05
CA ILE A 255 11.41 14.10 -26.68
C ILE A 255 12.66 13.22 -26.54
N ARG A 256 12.89 12.32 -27.50
CA ARG A 256 14.06 11.44 -27.52
C ARG A 256 15.39 12.25 -27.47
N VAL A 257 15.50 13.25 -28.32
CA VAL A 257 16.68 14.12 -28.34
C VAL A 257 16.82 14.96 -27.08
N ALA A 258 15.72 15.52 -26.55
CA ALA A 258 15.75 16.31 -25.33
C ALA A 258 16.21 15.49 -24.13
N ILE A 259 15.79 14.21 -24.05
CA ILE A 259 16.20 13.31 -22.97
C ILE A 259 17.66 12.87 -23.16
N GLY A 260 18.06 12.48 -24.37
CA GLY A 260 19.38 11.94 -24.65
C GLY A 260 20.51 12.98 -24.83
N SER A 261 20.18 14.27 -24.99
CA SER A 261 21.16 15.30 -25.32
C SER A 261 22.18 15.62 -24.21
N THR A 262 21.77 15.49 -22.96
CA THR A 262 22.61 15.78 -21.80
C THR A 262 22.41 14.71 -20.73
N PRO A 263 23.49 14.22 -20.10
CA PRO A 263 23.38 13.31 -18.97
C PRO A 263 22.53 13.92 -17.84
N VAL A 264 21.84 13.08 -17.09
CA VAL A 264 21.14 13.49 -15.88
C VAL A 264 22.16 13.67 -14.77
N GLU A 265 22.16 14.85 -14.14
CA GLU A 265 23.04 15.16 -13.01
C GLU A 265 22.33 14.71 -11.71
N CYS A 266 22.87 13.67 -11.09
CA CYS A 266 22.51 13.20 -9.76
C CYS A 266 23.63 13.56 -8.78
N ASP A 267 23.35 13.66 -7.48
CA ASP A 267 24.28 14.17 -6.44
C ASP A 267 25.75 13.72 -6.57
N GLN A 268 26.02 12.54 -7.12
CA GLN A 268 27.38 11.98 -7.23
C GLN A 268 27.74 11.45 -8.62
N ALA A 269 26.85 11.56 -9.62
CA ALA A 269 27.08 10.98 -10.94
C ALA A 269 26.37 11.75 -12.05
N LYS A 270 26.98 11.71 -13.27
CA LYS A 270 26.33 12.14 -14.51
C LYS A 270 25.98 10.88 -15.28
N VAL A 271 24.70 10.55 -15.34
CA VAL A 271 24.20 9.31 -15.96
C VAL A 271 23.64 9.62 -17.34
N PRO A 272 24.21 9.06 -18.42
CA PRO A 272 23.61 9.16 -19.74
C PRO A 272 22.32 8.33 -19.77
N VAL A 273 21.24 8.94 -20.28
CA VAL A 273 19.91 8.32 -20.34
C VAL A 273 19.37 8.47 -21.75
N THR A 274 18.86 7.39 -22.32
CA THR A 274 18.13 7.43 -23.58
C THR A 274 16.74 6.83 -23.42
N VAL A 275 15.88 7.06 -24.39
CA VAL A 275 14.53 6.49 -24.44
C VAL A 275 14.23 5.90 -25.81
N SER A 276 13.52 4.78 -25.81
CA SER A 276 12.89 4.23 -27.00
C SER A 276 11.44 4.71 -27.05
N VAL A 277 10.95 5.02 -28.26
CA VAL A 277 9.61 5.60 -28.43
C VAL A 277 8.83 4.83 -29.51
N GLY A 278 7.60 4.47 -29.18
CA GLY A 278 6.60 3.94 -30.11
C GLY A 278 5.53 5.00 -30.40
N VAL A 279 5.13 5.13 -31.63
CA VAL A 279 4.13 6.09 -32.12
C VAL A 279 2.99 5.36 -32.81
N ALA A 280 1.74 5.68 -32.46
CA ALA A 280 0.57 5.20 -33.18
C ALA A 280 -0.42 6.34 -33.44
N GLU A 281 -1.08 6.32 -34.61
CA GLU A 281 -2.21 7.19 -34.96
C GLU A 281 -3.51 6.37 -34.88
N ALA A 282 -4.56 6.99 -34.38
CA ALA A 282 -5.87 6.35 -34.28
C ALA A 282 -6.52 6.20 -35.65
N GLU A 283 -6.97 4.99 -35.96
CA GLU A 283 -7.67 4.67 -37.20
C GLU A 283 -9.12 4.28 -36.95
N ALA A 284 -10.04 5.07 -37.54
CA ALA A 284 -11.47 4.90 -37.25
C ALA A 284 -12.04 3.55 -37.72
N ALA A 285 -11.50 2.97 -38.80
CA ALA A 285 -11.95 1.70 -39.33
C ALA A 285 -11.40 0.50 -38.54
N ALA A 286 -10.15 0.57 -38.11
CA ALA A 286 -9.45 -0.53 -37.45
C ALA A 286 -9.69 -0.57 -35.95
N MET A 287 -9.82 0.60 -35.28
CA MET A 287 -9.87 0.68 -33.83
C MET A 287 -11.29 0.92 -33.31
N GLN A 288 -11.83 -0.01 -32.53
CA GLN A 288 -13.14 0.12 -31.90
C GLN A 288 -13.06 0.76 -30.49
N ARG A 289 -11.92 0.62 -29.83
CA ARG A 289 -11.69 1.05 -28.46
C ARG A 289 -10.32 1.68 -28.33
N HIS A 290 -10.17 2.60 -27.35
CA HIS A 290 -8.92 3.34 -27.14
C HIS A 290 -7.74 2.45 -26.71
N GLU A 291 -8.02 1.29 -26.10
CA GLU A 291 -6.98 0.31 -25.71
C GLU A 291 -6.22 -0.23 -26.95
N ALA A 292 -6.88 -0.31 -28.10
CA ALA A 292 -6.21 -0.72 -29.33
C ALA A 292 -5.10 0.28 -29.73
N LEU A 293 -5.31 1.58 -29.54
CA LEU A 293 -4.30 2.60 -29.81
C LEU A 293 -3.09 2.46 -28.87
N ILE A 294 -3.34 2.11 -27.59
CA ILE A 294 -2.27 1.83 -26.63
C ILE A 294 -1.46 0.61 -27.08
N GLN A 295 -2.12 -0.48 -27.49
CA GLN A 295 -1.46 -1.70 -27.96
C GLN A 295 -0.59 -1.44 -29.20
N CYS A 296 -1.07 -0.63 -30.15
CA CYS A 296 -0.30 -0.24 -31.33
C CYS A 296 0.96 0.54 -30.96
N ALA A 297 0.86 1.51 -30.04
CA ALA A 297 2.01 2.28 -29.57
C ALA A 297 3.01 1.41 -28.78
N ASP A 298 2.52 0.47 -27.95
CA ASP A 298 3.35 -0.49 -27.23
C ASP A 298 4.11 -1.43 -28.17
N THR A 299 3.42 -1.95 -29.20
CA THR A 299 4.06 -2.76 -30.25
C THR A 299 5.18 -2.00 -30.94
N ALA A 300 4.95 -0.75 -31.32
CA ALA A 300 5.97 0.10 -31.93
C ALA A 300 7.14 0.41 -30.97
N LEU A 301 6.86 0.61 -29.68
CA LEU A 301 7.88 0.77 -28.64
C LEU A 301 8.75 -0.48 -28.50
N TYR A 302 8.13 -1.66 -28.50
CA TYR A 302 8.86 -2.92 -28.50
C TYR A 302 9.80 -3.07 -29.70
N GLU A 303 9.34 -2.66 -30.90
CA GLU A 303 10.17 -2.66 -32.11
C GLU A 303 11.34 -1.68 -31.98
N SER A 304 11.14 -0.48 -31.42
CA SER A 304 12.22 0.47 -31.12
C SER A 304 13.29 -0.14 -30.20
N LYS A 305 12.87 -0.83 -29.14
CA LYS A 305 13.79 -1.54 -28.24
C LYS A 305 14.58 -2.62 -28.94
N ARG A 306 13.96 -3.35 -29.89
CA ARG A 306 14.61 -4.38 -30.69
C ARG A 306 15.55 -3.83 -31.78
N ALA A 307 15.24 -2.66 -32.32
CA ALA A 307 16.05 -2.00 -33.35
C ALA A 307 17.36 -1.40 -32.83
N GLY A 308 17.64 -1.55 -31.52
CA GLY A 308 18.89 -1.08 -30.92
C GLY A 308 18.68 0.03 -29.89
N LYS A 309 17.44 0.29 -29.50
CA LYS A 309 17.05 1.34 -28.54
C LYS A 309 17.36 2.76 -29.03
N ASN A 310 17.09 3.78 -28.20
CA ASN A 310 17.32 5.19 -28.52
C ASN A 310 16.83 5.59 -29.92
N CYS A 311 15.65 5.13 -30.30
CA CYS A 311 15.03 5.41 -31.60
C CYS A 311 13.51 5.52 -31.46
N VAL A 312 12.89 5.99 -32.53
CA VAL A 312 11.44 6.14 -32.67
C VAL A 312 10.94 5.21 -33.78
N THR A 313 9.92 4.42 -33.46
CA THR A 313 9.22 3.54 -34.41
C THR A 313 7.75 3.95 -34.51
N ILE A 314 7.22 3.97 -35.74
CA ILE A 314 5.79 4.16 -35.99
C ILE A 314 5.14 2.77 -36.10
N TYR A 315 3.99 2.60 -35.48
CA TYR A 315 3.17 1.42 -35.72
C TYR A 315 2.68 1.40 -37.16
N ASP A 316 2.96 0.32 -37.88
CA ASP A 316 2.47 0.06 -39.24
C ASP A 316 1.73 -1.29 -39.21
N GLU A 317 0.46 -1.30 -39.63
CA GLU A 317 -0.33 -2.55 -39.72
C GLU A 317 0.20 -3.47 -40.85
N HIS A 318 1.01 -2.91 -41.78
CA HIS A 318 1.52 -3.65 -42.94
C HIS A 318 3.05 -3.59 -43.06
N PRO A 319 3.83 -4.25 -42.19
CA PRO A 319 5.30 -4.18 -42.24
C PRO A 319 5.93 -4.78 -43.51
N ASN A 320 5.16 -5.35 -44.45
CA ASN A 320 5.65 -6.10 -45.63
C ASN A 320 5.30 -5.51 -47.01
N ALA A 321 4.75 -4.28 -47.09
CA ALA A 321 4.39 -3.72 -48.42
C ALA A 321 5.44 -2.81 -49.05
N ALA A 322 6.60 -2.55 -48.41
CA ALA A 322 7.60 -1.60 -48.83
C ALA A 322 8.88 -2.22 -49.46
N ASN A 323 8.95 -3.54 -49.67
CA ASN A 323 10.05 -4.22 -50.37
C ASN A 323 9.50 -5.11 -51.51
N GLY A 324 8.94 -4.51 -52.52
CA GLY A 324 8.56 -5.13 -53.76
C GLY A 324 8.91 -4.19 -54.93
#